data_100837801817c72579d3a166353a9047
#
_entry.id   100837801817c72579d3a166353a9047
#
_cell.length_a   1.000
_cell.length_b   1.000
_cell.length_c   1.000
_cell.angle_alpha   90.00
_cell.angle_beta   90.00
_cell.angle_gamma   90.00
#
_symmetry.space_group_name_H-M   'P 1'
#
loop_
_entity.id
_entity.type
_entity.pdbx_description
1 polymer ?
#
loop_
_entity_poly.entity_id
_entity_poly.type
_entity_poly.pdbx_seq_one_letter_code
_entity_poly.pdbx_strand_id
1 'polypeptide(L)'
;MLRKFILTSVAGCMLAMGAEVVVKVGPPAAVVETRPASPGAGYVWTKGYHRWDGNRYVWTAGEWRRPPHEHAVWVDHKWEHRKDGYVFVEGHWK
;
A
#
# COMPACT_ATOMS: atom_id res chain seq x y z
N MET A 1 11.86 35.58 -14.60
CA MET A 1 10.59 35.31 -14.21
C MET A 1 10.02 33.96 -14.50
N LEU A 2 10.00 33.55 -15.70
CA LEU A 2 9.40 32.28 -15.99
C LEU A 2 10.08 31.08 -15.39
N ARG A 3 11.34 31.12 -15.27
CA ARG A 3 12.11 29.99 -14.80
C ARG A 3 11.81 29.54 -13.43
N LYS A 4 11.22 30.37 -12.65
CA LYS A 4 10.99 30.00 -11.28
C LYS A 4 10.12 28.83 -11.09
N PHE A 5 9.11 28.68 -11.90
CA PHE A 5 8.26 27.57 -11.67
C PHE A 5 8.87 26.24 -11.99
N ILE A 6 9.87 26.19 -12.76
CA ILE A 6 10.55 24.97 -13.09
C ILE A 6 11.15 24.34 -11.86
N LEU A 7 11.77 25.15 -11.04
CA LEU A 7 12.38 24.66 -9.83
C LEU A 7 11.38 24.10 -8.88
N THR A 8 10.24 24.73 -8.83
CA THR A 8 9.21 24.29 -7.93
C THR A 8 8.74 22.88 -8.25
N SER A 9 8.62 22.55 -9.50
CA SER A 9 8.20 21.22 -9.88
C SER A 9 9.18 20.18 -9.46
N VAL A 10 10.43 20.45 -9.61
CA VAL A 10 11.47 19.48 -9.24
C VAL A 10 11.44 19.21 -7.77
N ALA A 11 11.28 20.23 -6.99
CA ALA A 11 11.25 20.08 -5.56
C ALA A 11 10.07 19.21 -5.14
N GLY A 12 8.96 19.37 -5.79
CA GLY A 12 7.79 18.56 -5.48
C GLY A 12 8.00 17.10 -5.71
N CYS A 13 8.67 16.75 -6.76
CA CYS A 13 8.96 15.36 -7.05
C CYS A 13 9.84 14.73 -5.99
N MET A 14 10.83 15.44 -5.57
CA MET A 14 11.73 14.90 -4.58
C MET A 14 11.07 14.63 -3.25
N LEU A 15 10.18 15.49 -2.84
CA LEU A 15 9.48 15.29 -1.60
C LEU A 15 8.63 14.05 -1.62
N ALA A 16 8.04 13.73 -2.75
CA ALA A 16 7.18 12.57 -2.86
C ALA A 16 7.93 11.27 -2.70
N MET A 17 9.21 11.26 -2.97
CA MET A 17 9.96 10.02 -2.95
C MET A 17 10.43 9.55 -1.59
N GLY A 18 10.60 10.42 -0.67
CA GLY A 18 11.20 10.06 0.58
C GLY A 18 10.32 10.11 1.81
N ALA A 19 9.14 10.65 1.68
CA ALA A 19 8.31 10.88 2.85
C ALA A 19 7.58 9.62 3.31
N GLU A 20 7.72 9.28 4.55
CA GLU A 20 6.96 8.22 5.19
C GLU A 20 5.87 8.86 6.01
N VAL A 21 4.68 8.28 5.97
CA VAL A 21 3.58 8.76 6.78
C VAL A 21 3.51 7.91 8.04
N VAL A 22 3.57 8.54 9.19
CA VAL A 22 3.47 7.86 10.47
C VAL A 22 2.09 8.14 11.05
N VAL A 23 1.33 7.09 11.32
CA VAL A 23 0.00 7.22 11.89
C VAL A 23 0.06 6.89 13.37
N LYS A 24 -0.44 7.77 14.19
CA LYS A 24 -0.33 7.62 15.64
C LYS A 24 -1.24 6.54 16.22
N VAL A 25 -2.35 6.29 15.56
CA VAL A 25 -3.33 5.31 16.01
C VAL A 25 -3.19 4.04 15.18
N GLY A 26 -3.11 2.90 15.82
CA GLY A 26 -2.97 1.64 15.10
C GLY A 26 -4.18 1.29 14.26
N PRO A 27 -3.98 0.47 13.21
CA PRO A 27 -5.09 0.08 12.35
C PRO A 27 -6.07 -0.83 13.10
N PRO A 28 -7.35 -0.82 12.70
CA PRO A 28 -8.31 -1.76 13.24
C PRO A 28 -7.93 -3.19 12.85
N ALA A 29 -8.58 -4.16 13.46
CA ALA A 29 -8.39 -5.55 13.08
C ALA A 29 -8.79 -5.75 11.62
N ALA A 30 -8.11 -6.64 10.94
CA ALA A 30 -8.40 -6.93 9.55
C ALA A 30 -9.86 -7.40 9.39
N VAL A 31 -10.48 -6.96 8.33
CA VAL A 31 -11.84 -7.39 8.00
C VAL A 31 -11.80 -8.84 7.52
N VAL A 32 -12.72 -9.65 8.01
CA VAL A 32 -12.84 -11.02 7.53
C VAL A 32 -13.59 -10.99 6.21
N GLU A 33 -12.90 -11.35 5.14
CA GLU A 33 -13.50 -11.32 3.81
C GLU A 33 -13.82 -12.71 3.30
N THR A 34 -14.92 -12.80 2.55
CA THR A 34 -15.19 -14.02 1.81
C THR A 34 -14.49 -13.89 0.47
N ARG A 35 -13.53 -14.77 0.24
CA ARG A 35 -12.77 -14.75 -1.00
C ARG A 35 -13.66 -15.20 -2.15
N PRO A 36 -13.84 -14.39 -3.19
CA PRO A 36 -14.62 -14.85 -4.34
C PRO A 36 -13.87 -15.93 -5.10
N ALA A 37 -14.57 -16.64 -5.97
CA ALA A 37 -13.93 -17.69 -6.76
C ALA A 37 -12.83 -17.12 -7.63
N SER A 38 -11.75 -17.88 -7.78
CA SER A 38 -10.64 -17.47 -8.62
C SER A 38 -11.10 -17.31 -10.07
N PRO A 39 -10.68 -16.26 -10.77
CA PRO A 39 -11.04 -16.08 -12.18
C PRO A 39 -10.36 -17.07 -13.11
N GLY A 40 -9.38 -17.81 -12.63
CA GLY A 40 -8.69 -18.79 -13.45
C GLY A 40 -7.47 -19.36 -12.77
N ALA A 41 -6.85 -20.32 -13.41
CA ALA A 41 -5.63 -20.94 -12.90
C ALA A 41 -4.49 -19.92 -12.86
N GLY A 42 -3.65 -20.05 -11.88
CA GLY A 42 -2.48 -19.18 -11.77
C GLY A 42 -2.70 -17.83 -11.11
N TYR A 43 -3.93 -17.50 -10.75
CA TYR A 43 -4.17 -16.28 -10.00
C TYR A 43 -3.82 -16.46 -8.54
N VAL A 44 -3.35 -15.42 -7.91
CA VAL A 44 -2.97 -15.42 -6.50
C VAL A 44 -3.86 -14.45 -5.74
N TRP A 45 -4.37 -14.89 -4.59
CA TRP A 45 -5.19 -14.02 -3.74
C TRP A 45 -4.28 -13.08 -2.97
N THR A 46 -4.55 -11.78 -3.10
CA THR A 46 -3.83 -10.74 -2.34
C THR A 46 -4.82 -10.17 -1.34
N LYS A 47 -4.49 -10.32 -0.06
CA LYS A 47 -5.41 -9.93 1.02
C LYS A 47 -5.73 -8.44 1.02
N GLY A 48 -6.92 -8.10 1.49
CA GLY A 48 -7.28 -6.72 1.73
C GLY A 48 -6.47 -6.14 2.89
N TYR A 49 -6.55 -4.87 3.03
CA TYR A 49 -5.80 -4.16 4.07
C TYR A 49 -6.46 -2.82 4.35
N HIS A 50 -6.08 -2.23 5.49
CA HIS A 50 -6.52 -0.88 5.81
C HIS A 50 -5.52 0.10 5.23
N ARG A 51 -5.99 1.07 4.45
CA ARG A 51 -5.13 2.17 4.02
C ARG A 51 -5.47 3.41 4.84
N TRP A 52 -4.55 4.31 4.92
CA TRP A 52 -4.76 5.57 5.63
C TRP A 52 -5.06 6.65 4.60
N ASP A 53 -6.21 7.31 4.75
CA ASP A 53 -6.61 8.33 3.78
C ASP A 53 -6.22 9.76 4.19
N GLY A 54 -5.49 9.88 5.28
CA GLY A 54 -5.10 11.18 5.83
C GLY A 54 -5.86 11.52 7.11
N ASN A 55 -7.02 10.90 7.30
CA ASN A 55 -7.87 11.16 8.46
C ASN A 55 -8.30 9.89 9.17
N ARG A 56 -8.41 8.81 8.46
CA ARG A 56 -8.91 7.56 9.04
C ARG A 56 -8.44 6.37 8.22
N TYR A 57 -8.58 5.20 8.81
CA TYR A 57 -8.31 3.94 8.11
C TYR A 57 -9.51 3.57 7.26
N VAL A 58 -9.25 3.15 6.04
CA VAL A 58 -10.28 2.72 5.09
C VAL A 58 -9.92 1.33 4.58
N TRP A 59 -10.85 0.41 4.64
CA TRP A 59 -10.61 -0.95 4.18
C TRP A 59 -10.54 -1.02 2.65
N THR A 60 -9.50 -1.66 2.14
CA THR A 60 -9.33 -1.94 0.73
C THR A 60 -9.47 -3.45 0.57
N ALA A 61 -10.45 -3.87 -0.20
CA ALA A 61 -10.73 -5.29 -0.38
C ALA A 61 -9.60 -6.04 -1.07
N GLY A 62 -9.45 -7.29 -0.72
CA GLY A 62 -8.50 -8.16 -1.38
C GLY A 62 -8.91 -8.43 -2.82
N GLU A 63 -7.99 -8.92 -3.61
CA GLU A 63 -8.28 -9.23 -5.01
C GLU A 63 -7.40 -10.34 -5.54
N TRP A 64 -7.88 -10.99 -6.60
CA TRP A 64 -7.09 -11.97 -7.31
C TRP A 64 -6.19 -11.24 -8.28
N ARG A 65 -4.91 -11.59 -8.30
CA ARG A 65 -3.93 -10.96 -9.18
C ARG A 65 -3.14 -12.01 -9.93
N ARG A 66 -2.75 -11.65 -11.12
CA ARG A 66 -1.89 -12.50 -11.92
C ARG A 66 -0.43 -12.18 -11.56
N PRO A 67 0.37 -13.20 -11.19
CA PRO A 67 1.79 -12.96 -10.90
C PRO A 67 2.51 -12.39 -12.12
N PRO A 68 3.49 -11.52 -11.91
CA PRO A 68 4.22 -10.92 -13.03
C PRO A 68 5.20 -11.87 -13.70
N HIS A 69 5.58 -12.95 -13.02
CA HIS A 69 6.47 -13.95 -13.58
C HIS A 69 6.24 -15.29 -12.86
N GLU A 70 6.81 -16.33 -13.41
CA GLU A 70 6.68 -17.68 -12.88
C GLU A 70 7.29 -17.75 -11.48
N HIS A 71 6.64 -18.46 -10.58
CA HIS A 71 7.08 -18.62 -9.20
C HIS A 71 7.15 -17.34 -8.37
N ALA A 72 6.52 -16.27 -8.85
CA ALA A 72 6.45 -15.05 -8.06
C ALA A 72 5.58 -15.28 -6.82
N VAL A 73 6.00 -14.72 -5.69
CA VAL A 73 5.30 -14.84 -4.42
C VAL A 73 4.85 -13.47 -3.98
N TRP A 74 3.58 -13.36 -3.58
CA TRP A 74 3.05 -12.10 -3.09
C TRP A 74 3.38 -11.93 -1.61
N VAL A 75 3.91 -10.77 -1.26
CA VAL A 75 4.15 -10.37 0.12
C VAL A 75 3.09 -9.34 0.47
N ASP A 76 2.26 -9.64 1.46
CA ASP A 76 1.13 -8.77 1.81
C ASP A 76 1.53 -7.41 2.31
N HIS A 77 0.66 -6.42 2.07
CA HIS A 77 0.78 -5.12 2.72
C HIS A 77 0.66 -5.31 4.22
N LYS A 78 1.33 -4.48 4.99
CA LYS A 78 1.22 -4.55 6.44
C LYS A 78 1.48 -3.19 7.07
N TRP A 79 1.03 -3.06 8.31
CA TRP A 79 1.35 -1.91 9.14
C TRP A 79 2.37 -2.35 10.17
N GLU A 80 3.46 -1.60 10.29
CA GLU A 80 4.49 -1.88 11.29
C GLU A 80 4.39 -0.90 12.42
N HIS A 81 4.39 -1.40 13.65
CA HIS A 81 4.43 -0.56 14.82
C HIS A 81 5.87 -0.16 15.07
N ARG A 82 6.12 1.13 15.05
CA ARG A 82 7.44 1.68 15.28
C ARG A 82 7.39 2.65 16.44
N LYS A 83 8.54 3.17 16.81
CA LYS A 83 8.68 4.07 17.95
C LYS A 83 7.68 5.23 17.94
N ASP A 84 7.49 5.85 16.80
CA ASP A 84 6.64 7.03 16.69
C ASP A 84 5.19 6.76 16.31
N GLY A 85 4.84 5.52 16.05
CA GLY A 85 3.49 5.16 15.60
C GLY A 85 3.53 4.02 14.61
N TYR A 86 2.62 4.04 13.66
CA TYR A 86 2.47 2.95 12.69
C TYR A 86 2.84 3.42 11.29
N VAL A 87 3.59 2.59 10.59
CA VAL A 87 4.04 2.89 9.23
C VAL A 87 3.56 1.81 8.29
N PHE A 88 3.01 2.21 7.17
CA PHE A 88 2.54 1.28 6.15
C PHE A 88 3.70 0.74 5.33
N VAL A 89 3.76 -0.57 5.18
CA VAL A 89 4.73 -1.23 4.33
C VAL A 89 3.97 -1.84 3.16
N GLU A 90 4.24 -1.34 1.99
CA GLU A 90 3.54 -1.76 0.80
C GLU A 90 3.89 -3.19 0.41
N GLY A 91 2.87 -3.97 0.02
CA GLY A 91 3.10 -5.32 -0.45
C GLY A 91 3.78 -5.32 -1.80
N HIS A 92 4.34 -6.44 -2.16
CA HIS A 92 5.05 -6.56 -3.42
C HIS A 92 5.21 -8.02 -3.85
N TRP A 93 5.59 -8.21 -5.08
CA TRP A 93 5.93 -9.53 -5.60
C TRP A 93 7.44 -9.76 -5.45
N LYS A 94 7.81 -10.95 -5.07
CA LYS A 94 9.23 -11.31 -5.06
C LYS A 94 9.47 -12.66 -5.74
#